data_97868c7957f188852f5c15fb40722fc9
#
_entry.id   97868c7957f188852f5c15fb40722fc9
#
_cell.length_a   1.000
_cell.length_b   1.000
_cell.length_c   1.000
_cell.angle_alpha   90.00
_cell.angle_beta   90.00
_cell.angle_gamma   90.00
#
_symmetry.space_group_name_H-M   'P 1'
#
loop_
_entity.id
_entity.type
_entity.pdbx_description
1 polymer ?
#
loop_
_entity_poly.entity_id
_entity_poly.type
_entity_poly.pdbx_seq_one_letter_code
_entity_poly.pdbx_strand_id
1 'polypeptide(L)'
;KQRIAEVRPQRVVHLAAISFVAHGDADEIYRVNVVGTRNLLEALASLEQMPANVLLASSANVYGNASGVLDEQAPLSPQNDYAVSKMAMEAMAALWADRLPLTLVRPFNYTGVGQDEKFLIPKIVAHFRRGADVIELGNTDVSCDFNDVRGVAAAYEGLLAMGGSGQTYNVCSGQEHSLQEVIERMRGISGRDIEVKVNPAFVRANEVKSLRGDNG
;
A
#
# COMPACT_ATOMS: atom_id res chain seq x y z
N LYS A 1 5.85 22.29 -9.41
CA LYS A 1 7.05 23.04 -9.00
C LYS A 1 6.67 24.31 -8.23
N GLN A 2 5.86 25.21 -8.82
CA GLN A 2 5.47 26.50 -8.21
C GLN A 2 4.93 26.31 -6.78
N ARG A 3 3.96 25.41 -6.55
CA ARG A 3 3.37 25.17 -5.24
C ARG A 3 4.37 24.68 -4.19
N ILE A 4 5.33 23.85 -4.57
CA ILE A 4 6.40 23.37 -3.68
C ILE A 4 7.32 24.53 -3.27
N ALA A 5 7.67 25.41 -4.21
CA ALA A 5 8.50 26.59 -3.93
C ALA A 5 7.79 27.60 -3.00
N GLU A 6 6.45 27.72 -3.10
CA GLU A 6 5.65 28.57 -2.22
C GLU A 6 5.55 27.99 -0.79
N VAL A 7 5.28 26.66 -0.68
CA VAL A 7 5.05 25.99 0.62
C VAL A 7 6.35 25.77 1.40
N ARG A 8 7.47 25.50 0.71
CA ARG A 8 8.79 25.18 1.32
C ARG A 8 8.66 24.15 2.44
N PRO A 9 8.20 22.92 2.14
CA PRO A 9 7.90 21.93 3.17
C PRO A 9 9.17 21.50 3.92
N GLN A 10 9.09 21.42 5.25
CA GLN A 10 10.16 20.87 6.08
C GLN A 10 10.20 19.34 6.08
N ARG A 11 9.05 18.71 5.90
CA ARG A 11 8.86 17.27 5.79
C ARG A 11 7.82 16.99 4.74
N VAL A 12 7.97 15.89 4.01
CA VAL A 12 7.06 15.49 2.93
C VAL A 12 6.62 14.06 3.12
N VAL A 13 5.32 13.81 3.02
CA VAL A 13 4.75 12.47 2.86
C VAL A 13 4.10 12.39 1.50
N HIS A 14 4.63 11.52 0.64
CA HIS A 14 4.12 11.32 -0.70
C HIS A 14 3.28 10.05 -0.77
N LEU A 15 1.96 10.22 -0.70
CA LEU A 15 0.95 9.15 -0.79
C LEU A 15 0.20 9.16 -2.12
N ALA A 16 0.41 10.21 -2.94
CA ALA A 16 -0.32 10.35 -4.21
C ALA A 16 0.06 9.24 -5.18
N ALA A 17 -0.88 8.36 -5.46
CA ALA A 17 -0.72 7.24 -6.36
C ALA A 17 -2.07 6.71 -6.83
N ILE A 18 -2.09 6.04 -7.97
CA ILE A 18 -3.16 5.12 -8.32
C ILE A 18 -2.83 3.79 -7.67
N SER A 19 -3.62 3.39 -6.66
CA SER A 19 -3.38 2.21 -5.81
C SER A 19 -4.33 1.05 -6.08
N PHE A 20 -5.36 1.26 -6.89
CA PHE A 20 -6.31 0.22 -7.24
C PHE A 20 -5.77 -0.64 -8.38
N VAL A 21 -5.39 -1.90 -8.06
CA VAL A 21 -4.73 -2.83 -9.00
C VAL A 21 -5.57 -3.09 -10.26
N ALA A 22 -6.90 -3.08 -10.16
CA ALA A 22 -7.81 -3.28 -11.30
C ALA A 22 -8.24 -1.95 -11.95
N HIS A 23 -7.37 -0.94 -11.98
CA HIS A 23 -7.67 0.39 -12.54
C HIS A 23 -7.99 0.34 -14.03
N GLY A 24 -7.36 -0.57 -14.78
CA GLY A 24 -7.63 -0.78 -16.21
C GLY A 24 -6.85 0.12 -17.17
N ASP A 25 -6.20 1.19 -16.68
CA ASP A 25 -5.32 2.05 -17.47
C ASP A 25 -3.89 2.00 -16.90
N ALA A 26 -3.07 1.15 -17.52
CA ALA A 26 -1.68 0.96 -17.11
C ALA A 26 -0.84 2.23 -17.35
N ASP A 27 -1.04 2.94 -18.45
CA ASP A 27 -0.28 4.15 -18.77
C ASP A 27 -0.50 5.23 -17.72
N GLU A 28 -1.73 5.38 -17.24
CA GLU A 28 -2.05 6.33 -16.18
C GLU A 28 -1.40 5.93 -14.86
N ILE A 29 -1.36 4.62 -14.52
CA ILE A 29 -0.65 4.12 -13.33
C ILE A 29 0.82 4.53 -13.37
N TYR A 30 1.54 4.26 -14.46
CA TYR A 30 2.95 4.62 -14.58
C TYR A 30 3.16 6.13 -14.59
N ARG A 31 2.34 6.87 -15.29
CA ARG A 31 2.42 8.33 -15.36
C ARG A 31 2.25 8.97 -13.97
N VAL A 32 1.28 8.52 -13.19
CA VAL A 32 1.03 9.06 -11.84
C VAL A 32 2.09 8.58 -10.86
N ASN A 33 2.32 7.26 -10.79
CA ASN A 33 3.14 6.67 -9.73
C ASN A 33 4.64 6.90 -9.95
N VAL A 34 5.12 6.89 -11.19
CA VAL A 34 6.56 7.03 -11.49
C VAL A 34 6.89 8.47 -11.89
N VAL A 35 6.24 8.97 -12.96
CA VAL A 35 6.57 10.30 -13.49
C VAL A 35 6.12 11.39 -12.53
N GLY A 36 4.95 11.23 -11.89
CA GLY A 36 4.46 12.14 -10.85
C GLY A 36 5.43 12.26 -9.67
N THR A 37 5.91 11.12 -9.17
CA THR A 37 6.90 11.08 -8.07
C THR A 37 8.22 11.73 -8.51
N ARG A 38 8.73 11.42 -9.73
CA ARG A 38 9.93 12.05 -10.27
C ARG A 38 9.81 13.58 -10.30
N ASN A 39 8.67 14.09 -10.76
CA ASN A 39 8.41 15.53 -10.83
C ASN A 39 8.38 16.17 -9.44
N LEU A 40 7.87 15.46 -8.43
CA LEU A 40 7.91 15.91 -7.04
C LEU A 40 9.37 16.01 -6.55
N LEU A 41 10.16 14.94 -6.72
CA LEU A 41 11.56 14.90 -6.29
C LEU A 41 12.39 15.99 -6.97
N GLU A 42 12.21 16.21 -8.26
CA GLU A 42 12.85 17.29 -9.01
C GLU A 42 12.48 18.68 -8.45
N ALA A 43 11.22 18.87 -8.06
CA ALA A 43 10.76 20.11 -7.47
C ALA A 43 11.35 20.34 -6.05
N LEU A 44 11.42 19.29 -5.24
CA LEU A 44 12.01 19.35 -3.89
C LEU A 44 13.52 19.61 -3.95
N ALA A 45 14.23 18.93 -4.84
CA ALA A 45 15.67 19.09 -5.03
C ALA A 45 16.08 20.46 -5.64
N SER A 46 15.11 21.24 -6.12
CA SER A 46 15.33 22.61 -6.61
C SER A 46 15.12 23.70 -5.54
N LEU A 47 14.72 23.31 -4.31
CA LEU A 47 14.57 24.25 -3.21
C LEU A 47 15.96 24.69 -2.68
N GLU A 48 16.07 25.96 -2.26
CA GLU A 48 17.25 26.47 -1.55
C GLU A 48 17.45 25.79 -0.20
N GLN A 49 16.34 25.51 0.49
CA GLN A 49 16.32 24.76 1.75
C GLN A 49 15.58 23.44 1.54
N MET A 50 16.30 22.34 1.60
CA MET A 50 15.75 21.01 1.42
C MET A 50 14.91 20.57 2.62
N PRO A 51 13.88 19.74 2.42
CA PRO A 51 13.17 19.12 3.52
C PRO A 51 14.10 18.22 4.36
N ALA A 52 13.81 18.10 5.64
CA ALA A 52 14.55 17.20 6.55
C ALA A 52 14.25 15.71 6.29
N ASN A 53 13.11 15.39 5.70
CA ASN A 53 12.74 14.03 5.29
C ASN A 53 11.67 14.05 4.19
N VAL A 54 11.80 13.13 3.23
CA VAL A 54 10.82 12.86 2.17
C VAL A 54 10.45 11.38 2.23
N LEU A 55 9.30 11.08 2.83
CA LEU A 55 8.76 9.73 2.90
C LEU A 55 7.96 9.42 1.63
N LEU A 56 8.35 8.36 0.94
CA LEU A 56 7.72 7.87 -0.28
C LEU A 56 7.01 6.54 0.00
N ALA A 57 5.71 6.49 -0.20
CA ALA A 57 4.94 5.26 -0.05
C ALA A 57 5.05 4.38 -1.30
N SER A 58 5.78 3.26 -1.16
CA SER A 58 5.75 2.13 -2.06
C SER A 58 4.60 1.17 -1.69
N SER A 59 4.80 -0.13 -1.77
CA SER A 59 3.81 -1.14 -1.41
C SER A 59 4.47 -2.50 -1.22
N ALA A 60 3.99 -3.31 -0.29
CA ALA A 60 4.37 -4.71 -0.17
C ALA A 60 4.04 -5.56 -1.41
N ASN A 61 3.16 -5.09 -2.30
CA ASN A 61 2.92 -5.75 -3.59
C ASN A 61 4.16 -5.89 -4.47
N VAL A 62 5.24 -5.13 -4.21
CA VAL A 62 6.51 -5.27 -4.94
C VAL A 62 7.17 -6.63 -4.70
N TYR A 63 6.89 -7.29 -3.59
CA TYR A 63 7.37 -8.65 -3.28
C TYR A 63 6.67 -9.74 -4.11
N GLY A 64 5.49 -9.45 -4.66
CA GLY A 64 4.71 -10.38 -5.46
C GLY A 64 4.25 -11.60 -4.66
N ASN A 65 4.45 -12.80 -5.22
CA ASN A 65 4.06 -14.08 -4.62
C ASN A 65 5.17 -14.72 -3.79
N ALA A 66 6.04 -13.92 -3.18
CA ALA A 66 7.03 -14.43 -2.25
C ALA A 66 6.34 -15.08 -1.03
N SER A 67 6.93 -16.14 -0.51
CA SER A 67 6.39 -16.90 0.63
C SER A 67 7.18 -16.66 1.90
N GLY A 68 6.54 -16.86 3.05
CA GLY A 68 7.15 -16.71 4.37
C GLY A 68 7.03 -15.29 4.93
N VAL A 69 7.87 -14.98 5.90
CA VAL A 69 7.98 -13.63 6.48
C VAL A 69 8.95 -12.81 5.63
N LEU A 70 8.50 -11.66 5.15
CA LEU A 70 9.24 -10.83 4.20
C LEU A 70 9.87 -9.63 4.93
N ASP A 71 11.19 -9.59 4.92
CA ASP A 71 11.96 -8.41 5.31
C ASP A 71 12.21 -7.48 4.10
N GLU A 72 12.85 -6.36 4.31
CA GLU A 72 13.14 -5.36 3.26
C GLU A 72 14.19 -5.84 2.25
N GLN A 73 14.94 -6.90 2.55
CA GLN A 73 15.93 -7.52 1.67
C GLN A 73 15.32 -8.60 0.78
N ALA A 74 14.06 -8.99 1.02
CA ALA A 74 13.36 -9.96 0.21
C ALA A 74 13.33 -9.55 -1.28
N PRO A 75 13.56 -10.50 -2.21
CA PRO A 75 13.57 -10.19 -3.64
C PRO A 75 12.25 -9.59 -4.12
N LEU A 76 12.34 -8.57 -4.97
CA LEU A 76 11.18 -7.95 -5.59
C LEU A 76 10.75 -8.77 -6.82
N SER A 77 9.48 -9.13 -6.88
CA SER A 77 8.88 -9.93 -7.96
C SER A 77 7.44 -9.47 -8.26
N PRO A 78 7.24 -8.21 -8.70
CA PRO A 78 5.91 -7.63 -8.89
C PRO A 78 5.09 -8.42 -9.91
N GLN A 79 3.78 -8.60 -9.64
CA GLN A 79 2.88 -9.45 -10.43
C GLN A 79 1.80 -8.66 -11.20
N ASN A 80 1.80 -7.34 -11.14
CA ASN A 80 0.83 -6.47 -11.83
C ASN A 80 1.42 -5.07 -12.06
N ASP A 81 0.81 -4.27 -12.94
CA ASP A 81 1.30 -2.94 -13.31
C ASP A 81 1.43 -1.98 -12.12
N TYR A 82 0.53 -2.06 -11.15
CA TYR A 82 0.64 -1.27 -9.93
C TYR A 82 1.94 -1.61 -9.17
N ALA A 83 2.20 -2.89 -8.93
CA ALA A 83 3.39 -3.34 -8.23
C ALA A 83 4.68 -3.00 -9.01
N VAL A 84 4.66 -3.19 -10.34
CA VAL A 84 5.76 -2.79 -11.23
C VAL A 84 6.00 -1.28 -11.16
N SER A 85 4.93 -0.46 -11.17
CA SER A 85 5.06 1.00 -11.05
C SER A 85 5.66 1.43 -9.72
N LYS A 86 5.33 0.72 -8.62
CA LYS A 86 5.91 0.99 -7.30
C LYS A 86 7.39 0.60 -7.25
N MET A 87 7.76 -0.57 -7.76
CA MET A 87 9.16 -0.98 -7.88
C MET A 87 9.95 -0.01 -8.78
N ALA A 88 9.41 0.40 -9.91
CA ALA A 88 10.03 1.39 -10.79
C ALA A 88 10.19 2.76 -10.10
N MET A 89 9.19 3.16 -9.29
CA MET A 89 9.26 4.37 -8.48
C MET A 89 10.39 4.29 -7.44
N GLU A 90 10.57 3.15 -6.74
CA GLU A 90 11.68 2.94 -5.81
C GLU A 90 13.05 3.07 -6.51
N ALA A 91 13.23 2.37 -7.63
CA ALA A 91 14.46 2.44 -8.43
C ALA A 91 14.74 3.85 -8.96
N MET A 92 13.71 4.56 -9.42
CA MET A 92 13.82 5.95 -9.87
C MET A 92 14.17 6.88 -8.69
N ALA A 93 13.54 6.68 -7.51
CA ALA A 93 13.81 7.49 -6.32
C ALA A 93 15.28 7.34 -5.83
N ALA A 94 15.86 6.14 -5.95
CA ALA A 94 17.26 5.89 -5.60
C ALA A 94 18.25 6.82 -6.34
N LEU A 95 17.91 7.29 -7.55
CA LEU A 95 18.72 8.26 -8.31
C LEU A 95 18.78 9.65 -7.65
N TRP A 96 17.96 9.89 -6.63
CA TRP A 96 17.88 11.15 -5.89
C TRP A 96 18.47 11.05 -4.48
N ALA A 97 18.94 9.87 -4.06
CA ALA A 97 19.41 9.61 -2.69
C ALA A 97 20.55 10.54 -2.24
N ASP A 98 21.46 10.93 -3.15
CA ASP A 98 22.54 11.88 -2.86
C ASP A 98 22.07 13.34 -2.75
N ARG A 99 20.83 13.62 -3.13
CA ARG A 99 20.28 14.98 -3.21
C ARG A 99 19.14 15.24 -2.24
N LEU A 100 18.44 14.20 -1.82
CA LEU A 100 17.26 14.30 -0.95
C LEU A 100 17.31 13.25 0.16
N PRO A 101 16.93 13.62 1.39
CA PRO A 101 16.84 12.68 2.52
C PRO A 101 15.58 11.82 2.38
N LEU A 102 15.68 10.73 1.62
CA LEU A 102 14.56 9.86 1.30
C LEU A 102 14.35 8.79 2.37
N THR A 103 13.10 8.47 2.65
CA THR A 103 12.69 7.27 3.39
C THR A 103 11.64 6.56 2.54
N LEU A 104 11.88 5.29 2.22
CA LEU A 104 10.91 4.44 1.51
C LEU A 104 10.11 3.62 2.51
N VAL A 105 8.82 3.47 2.28
CA VAL A 105 7.97 2.57 3.07
C VAL A 105 7.23 1.61 2.16
N ARG A 106 7.17 0.34 2.54
CA ARG A 106 6.40 -0.72 1.88
C ARG A 106 5.27 -1.14 2.80
N PRO A 107 4.15 -0.38 2.82
CA PRO A 107 2.99 -0.77 3.63
C PRO A 107 2.40 -2.08 3.10
N PHE A 108 2.06 -2.97 4.04
CA PHE A 108 1.24 -4.15 3.79
C PHE A 108 -0.23 -3.73 3.70
N ASN A 109 -1.17 -4.67 3.57
CA ASN A 109 -2.55 -4.28 3.41
C ASN A 109 -3.03 -3.50 4.64
N TYR A 110 -3.68 -2.38 4.43
CA TYR A 110 -4.27 -1.60 5.51
C TYR A 110 -5.69 -1.14 5.15
N THR A 111 -6.49 -0.94 6.18
CA THR A 111 -7.88 -0.54 6.05
C THR A 111 -8.26 0.43 7.16
N GLY A 112 -9.36 1.14 6.96
CA GLY A 112 -9.91 2.05 7.96
C GLY A 112 -11.23 2.64 7.54
N VAL A 113 -11.86 3.36 8.47
CA VAL A 113 -13.13 4.04 8.25
C VAL A 113 -13.00 5.04 7.10
N GLY A 114 -13.94 4.98 6.15
CA GLY A 114 -13.97 5.88 4.98
C GLY A 114 -13.24 5.34 3.76
N GLN A 115 -12.59 4.18 3.82
CA GLN A 115 -12.02 3.53 2.64
C GLN A 115 -13.13 3.06 1.69
N ASP A 116 -12.90 3.22 0.39
CA ASP A 116 -13.85 2.87 -0.68
C ASP A 116 -14.19 1.36 -0.70
N GLU A 117 -15.48 1.02 -0.92
CA GLU A 117 -15.99 -0.36 -0.99
C GLU A 117 -15.42 -1.19 -2.16
N LYS A 118 -14.68 -0.60 -3.08
CA LYS A 118 -13.94 -1.36 -4.10
C LYS A 118 -12.78 -2.19 -3.50
N PHE A 119 -12.34 -1.87 -2.28
CA PHE A 119 -11.33 -2.64 -1.55
C PHE A 119 -11.97 -3.76 -0.73
N LEU A 120 -11.21 -4.83 -0.47
CA LEU A 120 -11.70 -6.08 0.08
C LEU A 120 -12.40 -5.91 1.45
N ILE A 121 -11.69 -5.37 2.44
CA ILE A 121 -12.24 -5.24 3.81
C ILE A 121 -13.45 -4.30 3.85
N PRO A 122 -13.43 -3.09 3.26
CA PRO A 122 -14.61 -2.24 3.17
C PRO A 122 -15.80 -2.91 2.47
N LYS A 123 -15.55 -3.67 1.40
CA LYS A 123 -16.60 -4.42 0.70
C LYS A 123 -17.28 -5.42 1.64
N ILE A 124 -16.51 -6.20 2.40
CA ILE A 124 -17.05 -7.16 3.38
C ILE A 124 -17.87 -6.42 4.43
N VAL A 125 -17.29 -5.41 5.08
CA VAL A 125 -17.96 -4.62 6.12
C VAL A 125 -19.28 -4.03 5.62
N ALA A 126 -19.30 -3.47 4.41
CA ALA A 126 -20.50 -2.88 3.82
C ALA A 126 -21.59 -3.90 3.56
N HIS A 127 -21.26 -5.14 3.13
CA HIS A 127 -22.24 -6.21 2.93
C HIS A 127 -22.87 -6.63 4.25
N PHE A 128 -22.08 -6.84 5.30
CA PHE A 128 -22.62 -7.15 6.63
C PHE A 128 -23.47 -6.00 7.19
N ARG A 129 -23.02 -4.75 7.03
CA ARG A 129 -23.73 -3.56 7.51
C ARG A 129 -25.11 -3.39 6.88
N ARG A 130 -25.23 -3.62 5.56
CA ARG A 130 -26.53 -3.52 4.87
C ARG A 130 -27.41 -4.78 4.96
N GLY A 131 -26.90 -5.82 5.63
CA GLY A 131 -27.66 -7.08 5.83
C GLY A 131 -27.85 -7.84 4.53
N ALA A 132 -26.84 -7.87 3.67
CA ALA A 132 -26.89 -8.66 2.44
C ALA A 132 -26.88 -10.16 2.75
N ASP A 133 -27.64 -10.95 1.99
CA ASP A 133 -27.68 -12.41 2.14
C ASP A 133 -26.45 -13.08 1.49
N VAL A 134 -25.88 -12.44 0.45
CA VAL A 134 -24.78 -12.97 -0.34
C VAL A 134 -23.71 -11.90 -0.56
N ILE A 135 -22.45 -12.32 -0.50
CA ILE A 135 -21.29 -11.53 -0.99
C ILE A 135 -20.54 -12.31 -2.05
N GLU A 136 -20.27 -11.66 -3.17
CA GLU A 136 -19.40 -12.22 -4.20
C GLU A 136 -17.97 -11.70 -4.04
N LEU A 137 -17.02 -12.63 -3.90
CA LEU A 137 -15.59 -12.36 -3.77
C LEU A 137 -14.82 -13.05 -4.90
N GLY A 138 -13.54 -12.72 -5.06
CA GLY A 138 -12.62 -13.47 -5.90
C GLY A 138 -12.15 -14.75 -5.21
N ASN A 139 -10.85 -15.02 -5.27
CA ASN A 139 -10.26 -16.14 -4.57
C ASN A 139 -10.40 -15.93 -3.04
N THR A 140 -10.92 -16.93 -2.35
CA THR A 140 -11.07 -16.91 -0.89
C THR A 140 -9.91 -17.59 -0.16
N ASP A 141 -9.04 -18.29 -0.90
CA ASP A 141 -7.81 -18.92 -0.40
C ASP A 141 -6.66 -17.90 -0.43
N VAL A 142 -6.84 -16.81 0.31
CA VAL A 142 -5.85 -15.74 0.44
C VAL A 142 -5.71 -15.35 1.91
N SER A 143 -4.48 -15.06 2.28
CA SER A 143 -4.12 -14.59 3.62
C SER A 143 -3.26 -13.33 3.51
N CYS A 144 -3.51 -12.35 4.35
CA CYS A 144 -2.79 -11.08 4.29
C CYS A 144 -2.51 -10.55 5.70
N ASP A 145 -1.45 -9.79 5.79
CA ASP A 145 -1.19 -8.92 6.93
C ASP A 145 -2.05 -7.66 6.79
N PHE A 146 -3.13 -7.60 7.57
CA PHE A 146 -4.07 -6.47 7.57
C PHE A 146 -3.79 -5.51 8.72
N ASN A 147 -3.55 -4.26 8.39
CA ASN A 147 -3.21 -3.22 9.34
C ASN A 147 -4.35 -2.22 9.53
N ASP A 148 -4.43 -1.61 10.71
CA ASP A 148 -5.26 -0.43 10.92
C ASP A 148 -4.53 0.81 10.35
N VAL A 149 -5.23 1.59 9.54
CA VAL A 149 -4.67 2.82 8.94
C VAL A 149 -4.11 3.81 9.97
N ARG A 150 -4.64 3.80 11.21
CA ARG A 150 -4.14 4.64 12.30
C ARG A 150 -2.74 4.23 12.75
N GLY A 151 -2.48 2.91 12.81
CA GLY A 151 -1.15 2.36 13.08
C GLY A 151 -0.15 2.72 11.96
N VAL A 152 -0.59 2.59 10.70
CA VAL A 152 0.22 2.98 9.53
C VAL A 152 0.56 4.49 9.57
N ALA A 153 -0.42 5.34 9.89
CA ALA A 153 -0.21 6.78 9.99
C ALA A 153 0.78 7.12 11.13
N ALA A 154 0.67 6.47 12.29
CA ALA A 154 1.59 6.65 13.41
C ALA A 154 3.02 6.19 13.06
N ALA A 155 3.16 5.07 12.32
CA ALA A 155 4.46 4.62 11.83
C ALA A 155 5.10 5.65 10.88
N TYR A 156 4.31 6.22 9.95
CA TYR A 156 4.79 7.27 9.04
C TYR A 156 5.22 8.53 9.80
N GLU A 157 4.45 8.94 10.80
CA GLU A 157 4.82 10.08 11.65
C GLU A 157 6.13 9.84 12.39
N GLY A 158 6.31 8.64 12.97
CA GLY A 158 7.56 8.24 13.63
C GLY A 158 8.75 8.26 12.68
N LEU A 159 8.62 7.66 11.49
CA LEU A 159 9.67 7.65 10.47
C LEU A 159 10.03 9.06 9.98
N LEU A 160 9.04 9.94 9.83
CA LEU A 160 9.28 11.34 9.48
C LEU A 160 10.03 12.10 10.60
N ALA A 161 9.77 11.77 11.86
CA ALA A 161 10.45 12.40 12.99
C ALA A 161 11.92 11.97 13.11
N MET A 162 12.26 10.74 12.71
CA MET A 162 13.63 10.22 12.72
C MET A 162 14.56 10.92 11.70
N GLY A 163 13.99 11.60 10.71
CA GLY A 163 14.74 12.18 9.59
C GLY A 163 14.97 11.17 8.45
N GLY A 164 15.34 11.68 7.28
CA GLY A 164 15.61 10.86 6.10
C GLY A 164 16.81 9.96 6.31
N SER A 165 16.60 8.66 6.31
CA SER A 165 17.63 7.66 6.61
C SER A 165 18.27 7.02 5.37
N GLY A 166 17.69 7.22 4.19
CA GLY A 166 18.05 6.48 2.98
C GLY A 166 17.67 5.00 3.02
N GLN A 167 16.83 4.62 3.99
CA GLN A 167 16.42 3.24 4.23
C GLN A 167 15.00 2.97 3.71
N THR A 168 14.72 1.69 3.49
CA THR A 168 13.38 1.17 3.22
C THR A 168 12.86 0.48 4.47
N TYR A 169 11.57 0.65 4.77
CA TYR A 169 10.91 0.03 5.91
C TYR A 169 9.62 -0.66 5.49
N ASN A 170 9.43 -1.89 5.93
CA ASN A 170 8.13 -2.53 5.91
C ASN A 170 7.23 -1.89 6.96
N VAL A 171 5.97 -1.67 6.61
CA VAL A 171 4.94 -1.21 7.56
C VAL A 171 3.85 -2.27 7.60
N CYS A 172 3.94 -3.13 8.62
CA CYS A 172 3.15 -4.35 8.76
C CYS A 172 2.89 -4.66 10.24
N SER A 173 1.93 -5.56 10.50
CA SER A 173 1.66 -6.07 11.86
C SER A 173 2.51 -7.31 12.19
N GLY A 174 3.06 -7.99 11.20
CA GLY A 174 3.69 -9.28 11.33
C GLY A 174 2.70 -10.43 11.53
N GLN A 175 1.39 -10.16 11.47
CA GLN A 175 0.33 -11.15 11.64
C GLN A 175 -0.45 -11.34 10.35
N GLU A 176 -0.57 -12.57 9.92
CA GLU A 176 -1.35 -12.96 8.75
C GLU A 176 -2.73 -13.43 9.17
N HIS A 177 -3.74 -12.98 8.45
CA HIS A 177 -5.12 -13.40 8.62
C HIS A 177 -5.68 -13.90 7.30
N SER A 178 -6.32 -15.07 7.32
CA SER A 178 -7.04 -15.59 6.18
C SER A 178 -8.33 -14.78 5.93
N LEU A 179 -8.80 -14.76 4.70
CA LEU A 179 -10.07 -14.15 4.36
C LEU A 179 -11.23 -14.83 5.10
N GLN A 180 -11.14 -16.14 5.33
CA GLN A 180 -12.07 -16.89 6.13
C GLN A 180 -12.17 -16.36 7.57
N GLU A 181 -11.03 -16.13 8.24
CA GLU A 181 -11.00 -15.57 9.59
C GLU A 181 -11.63 -14.17 9.65
N VAL A 182 -11.40 -13.34 8.62
CA VAL A 182 -12.03 -12.02 8.53
C VAL A 182 -13.56 -12.14 8.47
N ILE A 183 -14.08 -13.05 7.64
CA ILE A 183 -15.51 -13.29 7.49
C ILE A 183 -16.10 -13.82 8.81
N GLU A 184 -15.46 -14.79 9.46
CA GLU A 184 -15.92 -15.33 10.75
C GLU A 184 -15.94 -14.24 11.83
N ARG A 185 -14.95 -13.38 11.90
CA ARG A 185 -14.96 -12.23 12.81
C ARG A 185 -16.14 -11.30 12.54
N MET A 186 -16.44 -11.04 11.26
CA MET A 186 -17.58 -10.21 10.87
C MET A 186 -18.93 -10.85 11.23
N ARG A 187 -19.06 -12.19 11.10
CA ARG A 187 -20.22 -12.94 11.59
C ARG A 187 -20.40 -12.76 13.10
N GLY A 188 -19.31 -12.93 13.86
CA GLY A 188 -19.33 -12.75 15.31
C GLY A 188 -19.71 -11.34 15.76
N ILE A 189 -19.18 -10.31 15.09
CA ILE A 189 -19.44 -8.90 15.41
C ILE A 189 -20.87 -8.49 15.05
N SER A 190 -21.35 -8.91 13.87
CA SER A 190 -22.66 -8.47 13.35
C SER A 190 -23.84 -9.32 13.85
N GLY A 191 -23.58 -10.52 14.35
CA GLY A 191 -24.61 -11.52 14.67
C GLY A 191 -25.36 -12.03 13.43
N ARG A 192 -24.81 -11.83 12.22
CA ARG A 192 -25.43 -12.18 10.94
C ARG A 192 -24.59 -13.21 10.22
N ASP A 193 -25.24 -14.08 9.46
CA ASP A 193 -24.57 -14.93 8.49
C ASP A 193 -24.73 -14.34 7.08
N ILE A 194 -23.74 -14.61 6.24
CA ILE A 194 -23.72 -14.20 4.84
C ILE A 194 -23.13 -15.32 4.00
N GLU A 195 -23.78 -15.67 2.90
CA GLU A 195 -23.25 -16.64 1.95
C GLU A 195 -22.11 -16.01 1.15
N VAL A 196 -20.95 -16.66 1.14
CA VAL A 196 -19.80 -16.23 0.33
C VAL A 196 -19.75 -17.02 -0.96
N LYS A 197 -19.90 -16.34 -2.08
CA LYS A 197 -19.78 -16.94 -3.43
C LYS A 197 -18.51 -16.50 -4.11
N VAL A 198 -17.78 -17.45 -4.68
CA VAL A 198 -16.65 -17.15 -5.54
C VAL A 198 -17.17 -16.75 -6.92
N ASN A 199 -16.89 -15.50 -7.31
CA ASN A 199 -17.18 -15.02 -8.65
C ASN A 199 -15.90 -15.09 -9.50
N PRO A 200 -15.85 -15.95 -10.55
CA PRO A 200 -14.66 -16.09 -11.40
C PRO A 200 -14.20 -14.77 -12.04
N ALA A 201 -15.11 -13.81 -12.27
CA ALA A 201 -14.78 -12.52 -12.83
C ALA A 201 -13.92 -11.66 -11.86
N PHE A 202 -13.90 -11.97 -10.57
CA PHE A 202 -13.09 -11.28 -9.57
C PHE A 202 -11.78 -12.03 -9.24
N VAL A 203 -11.60 -13.24 -9.77
CA VAL A 203 -10.35 -14.01 -9.59
C VAL A 203 -9.27 -13.43 -10.48
N ARG A 204 -8.13 -13.09 -9.90
CA ARG A 204 -6.98 -12.55 -10.63
C ARG A 204 -6.01 -13.66 -10.99
N ALA A 205 -5.50 -13.66 -12.22
CA ALA A 205 -4.59 -14.69 -12.71
C ALA A 205 -3.28 -14.79 -11.88
N ASN A 206 -2.80 -13.67 -11.36
CA ASN A 206 -1.55 -13.56 -10.59
C ASN A 206 -1.83 -13.00 -9.19
N GLU A 207 -2.78 -13.58 -8.47
CA GLU A 207 -3.14 -13.12 -7.13
C GLU A 207 -2.07 -13.53 -6.10
N VAL A 208 -1.68 -12.56 -5.27
CA VAL A 208 -0.80 -12.83 -4.12
C VAL A 208 -1.60 -13.58 -3.08
N LYS A 209 -1.24 -14.86 -2.82
CA LYS A 209 -2.00 -15.74 -1.91
C LYS A 209 -1.65 -15.52 -0.45
N SER A 210 -0.42 -15.20 -0.15
CA SER A 210 0.06 -14.95 1.20
C SER A 210 1.01 -13.75 1.17
N LEU A 211 0.83 -12.83 2.10
CA LEU A 211 1.68 -11.64 2.21
C LEU A 211 1.79 -11.26 3.69
N ARG A 212 2.93 -11.57 4.31
CA ARG A 212 3.24 -11.26 5.71
C ARG A 212 4.60 -10.60 5.82
N GLY A 213 4.67 -9.45 6.49
CA GLY A 213 5.91 -8.72 6.72
C GLY A 213 6.62 -9.12 8.01
N ASP A 214 7.93 -8.89 8.03
CA ASP A 214 8.71 -8.78 9.26
C ASP A 214 8.50 -7.37 9.83
N ASN A 215 8.15 -7.27 11.10
CA ASN A 215 7.92 -6.01 11.82
C ASN A 215 9.01 -5.74 12.88
N GLY A 216 10.13 -6.42 12.81
CA GLY A 216 11.28 -6.31 13.71
C GLY A 216 12.12 -5.05 13.53
#